data_55b8f67a1aa7f79f532d6ab079a2d229
#
_entry.id   55b8f67a1aa7f79f532d6ab079a2d229
#
_cell.length_a   1.000
_cell.length_b   1.000
_cell.length_c   1.000
_cell.angle_alpha   90.00
_cell.angle_beta   90.00
_cell.angle_gamma   90.00
#
_symmetry.space_group_name_H-M   'P 1'
#
loop_
_entity.id
_entity.type
_entity.pdbx_description
1 polymer ?
#
loop_
_entity_poly.entity_id
_entity_poly.type
_entity_poly.pdbx_seq_one_letter_code
_entity_poly.pdbx_strand_id
1 'polypeptide(L)'
;MDELSHAGPEYLEALERLRAECADWPGVTETTSWGNPTFKANGKAFAVLDRYSGSYCVWLRCGSERRRALVERAGYFPAPYDRQKQAVCRRLEGLEWGEFQGELRASYESLMPG
;
A
#
# COMPACT_ATOMS: atom_id res chain seq x y z
N MET A 1 -14.93 -19.05 7.86
CA MET A 1 -14.55 -17.93 8.72
C MET A 1 -13.89 -16.85 7.89
N ASP A 2 -14.27 -15.62 8.12
CA ASP A 2 -13.76 -14.48 7.41
C ASP A 2 -12.27 -14.30 7.69
N GLU A 3 -11.47 -14.05 6.67
CA GLU A 3 -10.05 -13.77 6.84
C GLU A 3 -9.80 -12.58 7.76
N LEU A 4 -10.66 -11.58 7.69
CA LEU A 4 -10.53 -10.38 8.52
C LEU A 4 -10.72 -10.70 10.00
N SER A 5 -11.40 -11.80 10.33
CA SER A 5 -11.59 -12.18 11.73
C SER A 5 -10.29 -12.63 12.38
N HIS A 6 -9.28 -12.97 11.58
CA HIS A 6 -7.97 -13.36 12.09
C HIS A 6 -6.95 -12.21 12.03
N ALA A 7 -7.36 -11.08 11.46
CA ALA A 7 -6.48 -9.92 11.37
C ALA A 7 -6.43 -9.22 12.73
N GLY A 8 -5.27 -8.78 13.15
CA GLY A 8 -5.13 -8.04 14.39
C GLY A 8 -5.71 -6.64 14.28
N PRO A 9 -5.86 -5.94 15.43
CA PRO A 9 -6.36 -4.56 15.42
C PRO A 9 -5.52 -3.64 14.54
N GLU A 10 -4.23 -3.88 14.48
CA GLU A 10 -3.31 -3.10 13.65
C GLU A 10 -3.69 -3.16 12.17
N TYR A 11 -4.03 -4.35 11.69
CA TYR A 11 -4.44 -4.55 10.30
C TYR A 11 -5.75 -3.83 10.01
N LEU A 12 -6.74 -3.99 10.89
CA LEU A 12 -8.05 -3.38 10.71
C LEU A 12 -7.97 -1.87 10.77
N GLU A 13 -7.16 -1.34 11.66
CA GLU A 13 -6.93 0.09 11.76
C GLU A 13 -6.27 0.64 10.50
N ALA A 14 -5.29 -0.09 9.96
CA ALA A 14 -4.63 0.31 8.72
C ALA A 14 -5.62 0.33 7.55
N LEU A 15 -6.50 -0.66 7.47
CA LEU A 15 -7.52 -0.70 6.42
C LEU A 15 -8.44 0.51 6.50
N GLU A 16 -8.89 0.86 7.70
CA GLU A 16 -9.72 2.04 7.90
C GLU A 16 -9.00 3.32 7.52
N ARG A 17 -7.71 3.43 7.87
CA ARG A 17 -6.90 4.60 7.51
C ARG A 17 -6.74 4.73 6.01
N LEU A 18 -6.47 3.63 5.33
CA LEU A 18 -6.34 3.64 3.87
C LEU A 18 -7.65 4.08 3.21
N ARG A 19 -8.76 3.54 3.68
CA ARG A 19 -10.07 3.91 3.16
C ARG A 19 -10.39 5.39 3.39
N ALA A 20 -10.08 5.88 4.58
CA ALA A 20 -10.33 7.28 4.93
C ALA A 20 -9.48 8.23 4.08
N GLU A 21 -8.21 7.90 3.89
CA GLU A 21 -7.32 8.71 3.07
C GLU A 21 -7.78 8.79 1.63
N CYS A 22 -8.25 7.67 1.07
CA CYS A 22 -8.63 7.59 -0.33
C CYS A 22 -10.06 8.02 -0.62
N ALA A 23 -10.87 8.27 0.41
CA ALA A 23 -12.32 8.48 0.26
C ALA A 23 -12.68 9.58 -0.73
N ASP A 24 -11.90 10.65 -0.76
CA ASP A 24 -12.18 11.80 -1.61
C ASP A 24 -11.30 11.87 -2.86
N TRP A 25 -10.48 10.85 -3.10
CA TRP A 25 -9.60 10.85 -4.28
C TRP A 25 -10.37 10.35 -5.50
N PRO A 26 -10.44 11.16 -6.57
CA PRO A 26 -11.20 10.76 -7.76
C PRO A 26 -10.70 9.45 -8.36
N GLY A 27 -11.66 8.61 -8.77
CA GLY A 27 -11.35 7.40 -9.51
C GLY A 27 -10.79 6.23 -8.71
N VAL A 28 -10.74 6.35 -7.37
CA VAL A 28 -10.27 5.24 -6.54
C VAL A 28 -11.35 4.18 -6.40
N THR A 29 -10.96 2.94 -6.59
CA THR A 29 -11.82 1.79 -6.31
C THR A 29 -11.08 0.84 -5.39
N GLU A 30 -11.82 0.10 -4.60
CA GLU A 30 -11.25 -0.94 -3.73
C GLU A 30 -11.74 -2.30 -4.20
N THR A 31 -10.82 -3.22 -4.38
CA THR A 31 -11.13 -4.62 -4.74
C THR A 31 -10.35 -5.54 -3.82
N THR A 32 -10.45 -6.83 -4.05
CA THR A 32 -9.68 -7.83 -3.31
C THR A 32 -8.84 -8.61 -4.31
N SER A 33 -7.54 -8.67 -4.06
CA SER A 33 -6.60 -9.47 -4.85
C SER A 33 -5.91 -10.46 -3.93
N TRP A 34 -6.06 -11.75 -4.21
CA TRP A 34 -5.44 -12.80 -3.39
C TRP A 34 -5.80 -12.67 -1.91
N GLY A 35 -7.05 -12.24 -1.64
CA GLY A 35 -7.54 -12.05 -0.28
C GLY A 35 -7.12 -10.73 0.36
N ASN A 36 -6.41 -9.86 -0.34
CA ASN A 36 -5.89 -8.60 0.20
C ASN A 36 -6.65 -7.39 -0.33
N PRO A 37 -7.01 -6.43 0.55
CA PRO A 37 -7.62 -5.17 0.09
C PRO A 37 -6.67 -4.44 -0.87
N THR A 38 -7.18 -4.13 -2.06
CA THR A 38 -6.40 -3.54 -3.13
C THR A 38 -7.06 -2.25 -3.59
N PHE A 39 -6.30 -1.16 -3.54
CA PHE A 39 -6.76 0.16 -3.94
C PHE A 39 -6.24 0.47 -5.34
N LYS A 40 -7.14 0.79 -6.24
CA LYS A 40 -6.82 1.00 -7.65
C LYS A 40 -7.22 2.39 -8.12
N ALA A 41 -6.49 2.87 -9.09
CA ALA A 41 -6.82 4.08 -9.82
C ALA A 41 -6.49 3.81 -11.29
N ASN A 42 -7.35 4.23 -12.19
CA ASN A 42 -7.16 4.04 -13.63
C ASN A 42 -6.86 2.57 -13.98
N GLY A 43 -7.55 1.65 -13.29
CA GLY A 43 -7.44 0.21 -13.55
C GLY A 43 -6.20 -0.48 -13.00
N LYS A 44 -5.34 0.22 -12.29
CA LYS A 44 -4.10 -0.35 -11.74
C LYS A 44 -4.01 -0.14 -10.24
N ALA A 45 -3.40 -1.11 -9.56
CA ALA A 45 -3.22 -1.01 -8.11
C ALA A 45 -2.16 0.04 -7.77
N PHE A 46 -2.46 0.91 -6.81
CA PHE A 46 -1.47 1.82 -6.26
C PHE A 46 -1.11 1.48 -4.81
N ALA A 47 -1.98 0.79 -4.09
CA ALA A 47 -1.72 0.35 -2.72
C ALA A 47 -2.45 -0.97 -2.45
N VAL A 48 -1.77 -1.86 -1.74
CA VAL A 48 -2.36 -3.14 -1.33
C VAL A 48 -2.01 -3.37 0.13
N LEU A 49 -3.01 -3.65 0.96
CA LEU A 49 -2.77 -4.04 2.35
C LEU A 49 -2.49 -5.55 2.35
N ASP A 50 -1.26 -5.91 2.61
CA ASP A 50 -0.76 -7.26 2.38
C ASP A 50 -0.03 -7.82 3.59
N ARG A 51 0.42 -9.03 3.46
CA ARG A 51 1.21 -9.69 4.49
C ARG A 51 2.29 -10.54 3.84
N TYR A 52 3.53 -10.30 4.23
CA TYR A 52 4.67 -11.08 3.74
C TYR A 52 5.50 -11.52 4.94
N SER A 53 5.90 -12.78 4.95
CA SER A 53 6.75 -13.34 6.01
C SER A 53 6.18 -13.08 7.41
N GLY A 54 4.86 -13.14 7.54
CA GLY A 54 4.20 -12.95 8.82
C GLY A 54 4.01 -11.50 9.26
N SER A 55 4.45 -10.54 8.46
CA SER A 55 4.32 -9.12 8.78
C SER A 55 3.31 -8.44 7.87
N TYR A 56 2.45 -7.64 8.46
CA TYR A 56 1.52 -6.82 7.69
C TYR A 56 2.25 -5.62 7.11
N CYS A 57 1.90 -5.26 5.90
CA CYS A 57 2.53 -4.13 5.21
C CYS A 57 1.59 -3.53 4.19
N VAL A 58 1.96 -2.33 3.71
CA VAL A 58 1.29 -1.71 2.57
C VAL A 58 2.24 -1.77 1.39
N TRP A 59 1.81 -2.45 0.33
CA TRP A 59 2.51 -2.46 -0.95
C TRP A 59 2.17 -1.16 -1.67
N LEU A 60 3.17 -0.47 -2.21
CA LEU A 60 2.98 0.78 -2.95
C LEU A 60 3.70 0.72 -4.28
N ARG A 61 3.01 1.16 -5.32
CA ARG A 61 3.64 1.40 -6.61
C ARG A 61 4.35 2.76 -6.54
N CYS A 62 5.63 2.81 -6.86
CA CYS A 62 6.37 4.07 -6.69
C CYS A 62 7.35 4.39 -7.82
N GLY A 63 7.60 3.44 -8.71
CA GLY A 63 8.61 3.61 -9.74
C GLY A 63 10.00 3.25 -9.22
N SER A 64 10.92 2.93 -10.15
CA SER A 64 12.23 2.35 -9.80
C SER A 64 13.12 3.32 -9.04
N GLU A 65 13.09 4.60 -9.39
CA GLU A 65 13.93 5.59 -8.72
C GLU A 65 13.50 5.81 -7.28
N ARG A 66 12.20 6.03 -7.05
CA ARG A 66 11.68 6.22 -5.70
C ARG A 66 11.86 4.96 -4.87
N ARG A 67 11.70 3.79 -5.49
CA ARG A 67 11.91 2.51 -4.82
C ARG A 67 13.31 2.43 -4.22
N ARG A 68 14.33 2.81 -4.99
CA ARG A 68 15.70 2.78 -4.48
C ARG A 68 15.89 3.66 -3.26
N ALA A 69 15.26 4.83 -3.27
CA ALA A 69 15.34 5.74 -2.13
C ALA A 69 14.58 5.19 -0.92
N LEU A 70 13.39 4.65 -1.13
CA LEU A 70 12.55 4.19 -0.03
C LEU A 70 13.09 2.94 0.67
N VAL A 71 13.71 2.01 -0.08
CA VAL A 71 14.23 0.79 0.56
C VAL A 71 15.38 1.06 1.51
N GLU A 72 15.98 2.25 1.44
CA GLU A 72 17.00 2.67 2.41
C GLU A 72 16.41 3.18 3.72
N ARG A 73 15.10 3.42 3.75
CA ARG A 73 14.43 3.96 4.93
C ARG A 73 13.86 2.85 5.81
N ALA A 74 13.91 3.09 7.12
CA ALA A 74 13.42 2.10 8.08
C ALA A 74 11.97 1.73 7.81
N GLY A 75 11.67 0.44 7.87
CA GLY A 75 10.32 -0.08 7.69
C GLY A 75 9.94 -0.37 6.26
N TYR A 76 10.74 0.06 5.29
CA TYR A 76 10.50 -0.25 3.88
C TYR A 76 11.33 -1.45 3.46
N PHE A 77 10.80 -2.23 2.52
CA PHE A 77 11.55 -3.32 1.92
C PHE A 77 11.08 -3.54 0.48
N PRO A 78 11.90 -4.16 -0.38
CA PRO A 78 11.51 -4.41 -1.77
C PRO A 78 10.27 -5.29 -1.84
N ALA A 79 9.31 -4.92 -2.68
CA ALA A 79 8.11 -5.73 -2.86
C ALA A 79 8.48 -7.07 -3.47
N PRO A 80 7.95 -8.19 -2.94
CA PRO A 80 8.15 -9.50 -3.56
C PRO A 80 7.46 -9.56 -4.92
N TYR A 81 7.97 -10.41 -5.82
CA TYR A 81 7.37 -10.66 -7.13
C TYR A 81 7.29 -9.43 -8.04
N ASP A 82 8.12 -8.44 -7.76
CA ASP A 82 8.15 -7.17 -8.49
C ASP A 82 9.26 -7.23 -9.55
N ARG A 83 8.95 -7.84 -10.69
CA ARG A 83 9.94 -8.02 -11.76
C ARG A 83 10.51 -6.71 -12.29
N GLN A 84 9.68 -5.70 -12.37
CA GLN A 84 10.07 -4.40 -12.94
C GLN A 84 10.69 -3.49 -11.90
N LYS A 85 10.73 -3.91 -10.66
CA LYS A 85 11.29 -3.14 -9.54
C LYS A 85 10.63 -1.76 -9.43
N GLN A 86 9.30 -1.76 -9.42
CA GLN A 86 8.48 -0.56 -9.41
C GLN A 86 7.75 -0.35 -8.09
N ALA A 87 7.91 -1.25 -7.13
CA ALA A 87 7.11 -1.22 -5.91
C ALA A 87 7.93 -1.49 -4.67
N VAL A 88 7.44 -0.99 -3.53
CA VAL A 88 8.00 -1.26 -2.20
C VAL A 88 6.89 -1.69 -1.29
N CYS A 89 7.26 -2.28 -0.16
CA CYS A 89 6.34 -2.55 0.94
C CYS A 89 6.79 -1.76 2.16
N ARG A 90 5.84 -1.21 2.90
CA ARG A 90 6.10 -0.53 4.17
C ARG A 90 5.43 -1.35 5.28
N ARG A 91 6.20 -1.81 6.26
CA ARG A 91 5.65 -2.54 7.39
C ARG A 91 4.73 -1.62 8.18
N LEU A 92 3.66 -2.18 8.74
CA LEU A 92 2.75 -1.42 9.59
C LEU A 92 3.39 -1.05 10.91
N GLU A 93 4.30 -1.89 11.40
CA GLU A 93 4.98 -1.63 12.66
C GLU A 93 5.74 -0.31 12.58
N GLY A 94 5.46 0.58 13.51
CA GLY A 94 6.13 1.87 13.57
C GLY A 94 5.74 2.85 12.47
N LEU A 95 4.66 2.57 11.73
CA LEU A 95 4.25 3.43 10.63
C LEU A 95 3.74 4.78 11.12
N GLU A 96 4.34 5.84 10.59
CA GLU A 96 3.91 7.21 10.83
C GLU A 96 3.00 7.63 9.68
N TRP A 97 1.69 7.64 9.92
CA TRP A 97 0.72 7.91 8.86
C TRP A 97 0.88 9.29 8.23
N GLY A 98 1.24 10.30 9.03
CA GLY A 98 1.45 11.64 8.49
C GLY A 98 2.54 11.70 7.43
N GLU A 99 3.60 10.94 7.63
CA GLU A 99 4.70 10.84 6.68
C GLU A 99 4.34 9.94 5.50
N PHE A 100 3.66 8.83 5.80
CA PHE A 100 3.27 7.86 4.80
C PHE A 100 2.23 8.39 3.80
N GLN A 101 1.38 9.32 4.23
CA GLN A 101 0.36 9.92 3.37
C GLN A 101 0.93 10.47 2.08
N GLY A 102 2.10 11.10 2.16
CA GLY A 102 2.76 11.65 0.99
C GLY A 102 3.14 10.57 -0.02
N GLU A 103 3.65 9.44 0.47
CA GLU A 103 4.01 8.33 -0.40
C GLU A 103 2.78 7.66 -1.01
N LEU A 104 1.73 7.52 -0.22
CA LEU A 104 0.47 6.95 -0.69
C LEU A 104 -0.14 7.82 -1.79
N ARG A 105 -0.18 9.14 -1.57
CA ARG A 105 -0.71 10.08 -2.55
C ARG A 105 0.11 10.08 -3.84
N ALA A 106 1.44 10.06 -3.72
CA ALA A 106 2.32 10.01 -4.88
C ALA A 106 2.10 8.75 -5.72
N SER A 107 1.87 7.62 -5.04
CA SER A 107 1.55 6.37 -5.74
C SER A 107 0.26 6.49 -6.54
N TYR A 108 -0.78 7.04 -5.92
CA TYR A 108 -2.06 7.28 -6.58
C TYR A 108 -1.89 8.22 -7.78
N GLU A 109 -1.21 9.35 -7.57
CA GLU A 109 -1.05 10.35 -8.62
C GLU A 109 -0.27 9.84 -9.82
N SER A 110 0.64 8.89 -9.61
CA SER A 110 1.41 8.29 -10.70
C SER A 110 0.54 7.55 -11.71
N LEU A 111 -0.67 7.15 -11.31
CA LEU A 111 -1.61 6.43 -12.17
C LEU A 111 -2.67 7.34 -12.79
N MET A 112 -2.75 8.57 -12.35
CA MET A 112 -3.77 9.50 -12.86
C MET A 112 -3.20 10.31 -14.01
N PRO A 113 -4.03 10.62 -15.02
CA PRO A 113 -3.58 11.45 -16.13
C PRO A 113 -3.27 12.85 -15.61
N GLY A 114 -2.14 13.35 -16.02
CA GLY A 114 -1.60 14.57 -15.51
C GLY A 114 -1.52 15.76 -15.99
#